data_4b0f6bbd16f7e6628b0a9450026b9657
#
_entry.id   4b0f6bbd16f7e6628b0a9450026b9657
#
_cell.length_a   1.000
_cell.length_b   1.000
_cell.length_c   1.000
_cell.angle_alpha   90.00
_cell.angle_beta   90.00
_cell.angle_gamma   90.00
#
_symmetry.space_group_name_H-M   'P 1'
#
loop_
_entity.id
_entity.type
_entity.pdbx_description
1 polymer ?
#
loop_
_entity_poly.entity_id
_entity_poly.type
_entity_poly.pdbx_seq_one_letter_code
_entity_poly.pdbx_strand_id
1 'polypeptide(L)'
;MSNYVFIDSQNLNLGVRSSGWRVDYKRFRLYLKNKYNVDRAFMFIGLVGNNQKLYTELQAAGFILVFKPTVQYFENGKRTVKGNVDAELVLHAAAIEFSNYDKAIVVSGDGDFACLLEFLDDKNKLLHVMTPNHKYSKLLKPFSRYIVHVSQLRKSIEYKKTGIGGRSKP
;
A
#
# COMPACT_ATOMS: atom_id res chain seq x y z
N MET A 1 -3.43 -19.26 10.62
CA MET A 1 -2.30 -18.53 9.97
C MET A 1 -2.65 -17.07 9.94
N SER A 2 -1.83 -16.23 10.55
CA SER A 2 -2.06 -14.78 10.65
C SER A 2 -1.11 -14.06 9.68
N ASN A 3 -1.64 -13.49 8.62
CA ASN A 3 -0.85 -12.76 7.63
C ASN A 3 -1.04 -11.27 7.79
N TYR A 4 0.04 -10.51 7.59
CA TYR A 4 0.00 -9.06 7.64
C TYR A 4 0.37 -8.45 6.29
N VAL A 5 -0.13 -7.26 6.01
CA VAL A 5 0.25 -6.48 4.84
C VAL A 5 0.83 -5.14 5.24
N PHE A 6 1.91 -4.76 4.58
CA PHE A 6 2.63 -3.50 4.77
C PHE A 6 2.58 -2.72 3.47
N ILE A 7 1.89 -1.58 3.46
CA ILE A 7 1.55 -0.83 2.25
C ILE A 7 2.28 0.51 2.23
N ASP A 8 3.09 0.71 1.20
CA ASP A 8 3.59 2.02 0.81
C ASP A 8 2.47 2.78 0.09
N SER A 9 1.78 3.63 0.82
CA SER A 9 0.58 4.31 0.32
C SER A 9 0.84 5.18 -0.90
N GLN A 10 1.92 5.95 -0.88
CA GLN A 10 2.26 6.85 -1.98
C GLN A 10 2.59 6.08 -3.26
N ASN A 11 3.43 5.05 -3.16
CA ASN A 11 3.81 4.23 -4.31
C ASN A 11 2.58 3.54 -4.93
N LEU A 12 1.72 2.95 -4.10
CA LEU A 12 0.48 2.32 -4.56
C LEU A 12 -0.43 3.32 -5.27
N ASN A 13 -0.71 4.46 -4.63
CA ASN A 13 -1.64 5.45 -5.15
C ASN A 13 -1.15 6.07 -6.46
N LEU A 14 0.11 6.48 -6.53
CA LEU A 14 0.71 7.06 -7.73
C LEU A 14 0.77 6.04 -8.88
N GLY A 15 1.17 4.82 -8.59
CA GLY A 15 1.27 3.76 -9.59
C GLY A 15 -0.08 3.36 -10.18
N VAL A 16 -1.11 3.26 -9.37
CA VAL A 16 -2.48 2.96 -9.83
C VAL A 16 -3.06 4.12 -10.62
N ARG A 17 -2.90 5.36 -10.15
CA ARG A 17 -3.36 6.54 -10.88
C ARG A 17 -2.69 6.72 -12.23
N SER A 18 -1.42 6.38 -12.35
CA SER A 18 -0.70 6.42 -13.64
C SER A 18 -1.32 5.48 -14.68
N SER A 19 -2.05 4.47 -14.25
CA SER A 19 -2.80 3.53 -15.08
C SER A 19 -4.25 3.94 -15.32
N GLY A 20 -4.66 5.13 -14.86
CA GLY A 20 -5.96 5.74 -15.14
C GLY A 20 -7.12 5.28 -14.27
N TRP A 21 -6.83 4.73 -13.08
CA TRP A 21 -7.88 4.30 -12.15
C TRP A 21 -7.51 4.58 -10.68
N ARG A 22 -8.41 4.29 -9.76
CA ARG A 22 -8.23 4.52 -8.33
C ARG A 22 -8.63 3.28 -7.54
N VAL A 23 -7.91 3.04 -6.45
CA VAL A 23 -8.23 1.95 -5.52
C VAL A 23 -9.42 2.34 -4.65
N ASP A 24 -10.40 1.45 -4.56
CA ASP A 24 -11.36 1.44 -3.46
C ASP A 24 -10.73 0.69 -2.28
N TYR A 25 -10.28 1.42 -1.29
CA TYR A 25 -9.53 0.85 -0.17
C TYR A 25 -10.37 -0.10 0.69
N LYS A 26 -11.67 0.13 0.82
CA LYS A 26 -12.57 -0.79 1.51
C LYS A 26 -12.63 -2.15 0.81
N ARG A 27 -12.77 -2.14 -0.52
CA ARG A 27 -12.73 -3.36 -1.33
C ARG A 27 -11.36 -4.03 -1.29
N PHE A 28 -10.30 -3.25 -1.32
CA PHE A 28 -8.93 -3.77 -1.25
C PHE A 28 -8.67 -4.45 0.10
N ARG A 29 -9.09 -3.82 1.21
CA ARG A 29 -8.97 -4.44 2.53
C ARG A 29 -9.72 -5.77 2.63
N LEU A 30 -10.94 -5.80 2.09
CA LEU A 30 -11.74 -7.02 2.05
C LEU A 30 -11.11 -8.10 1.17
N TYR A 31 -10.57 -7.73 0.02
CA TYR A 31 -9.85 -8.63 -0.88
C TYR A 31 -8.64 -9.28 -0.17
N LEU A 32 -7.82 -8.47 0.50
CA LEU A 32 -6.66 -8.96 1.26
C LEU A 32 -7.08 -9.95 2.35
N LYS A 33 -8.16 -9.66 3.07
CA LYS A 33 -8.69 -10.55 4.09
C LYS A 33 -9.17 -11.87 3.50
N ASN A 34 -9.99 -11.82 2.48
CA ASN A 34 -10.64 -13.01 1.93
C ASN A 34 -9.68 -13.90 1.13
N LYS A 35 -8.77 -13.29 0.35
CA LYS A 35 -7.86 -14.02 -0.53
C LYS A 35 -6.63 -14.55 0.20
N TYR A 36 -6.08 -13.75 1.11
CA TYR A 36 -4.78 -14.02 1.73
C TYR A 36 -4.84 -14.15 3.25
N ASN A 37 -6.03 -14.17 3.83
CA ASN A 37 -6.22 -14.24 5.29
C ASN A 37 -5.42 -13.16 6.04
N VAL A 38 -5.46 -11.94 5.53
CA VAL A 38 -4.76 -10.80 6.15
C VAL A 38 -5.54 -10.31 7.37
N ASP A 39 -4.94 -10.45 8.54
CA ASP A 39 -5.51 -9.98 9.81
C ASP A 39 -5.27 -8.50 10.02
N ARG A 40 -4.05 -8.04 9.80
CA ARG A 40 -3.68 -6.64 9.96
C ARG A 40 -3.11 -6.05 8.68
N ALA A 41 -3.59 -4.86 8.35
CA ALA A 41 -3.17 -4.12 7.17
C ALA A 41 -2.62 -2.76 7.59
N PHE A 42 -1.31 -2.61 7.52
CA PHE A 42 -0.59 -1.36 7.85
C PHE A 42 -0.43 -0.51 6.61
N MET A 43 -0.80 0.74 6.71
CA MET A 43 -0.65 1.72 5.65
C MET A 43 0.27 2.85 6.11
N PHE A 44 1.40 2.97 5.44
CA PHE A 44 2.44 3.96 5.75
C PHE A 44 2.20 5.20 4.90
N ILE A 45 1.93 6.32 5.54
CA ILE A 45 1.46 7.55 4.91
C ILE A 45 2.31 8.72 5.38
N GLY A 46 2.81 9.53 4.44
CA GLY A 46 3.31 10.86 4.74
C GLY A 46 2.15 11.75 5.20
N LEU A 47 2.29 12.36 6.39
CA LEU A 47 1.25 13.22 6.93
C LEU A 47 1.12 14.50 6.09
N VAL A 48 -0.02 14.65 5.44
CA VAL A 48 -0.42 15.87 4.73
C VAL A 48 -1.62 16.46 5.44
N GLY A 49 -1.56 17.73 5.83
CA GLY A 49 -2.68 18.44 6.42
C GLY A 49 -3.92 18.43 5.51
N ASN A 50 -5.12 18.54 6.08
CA ASN A 50 -6.41 18.57 5.39
C ASN A 50 -6.92 17.25 4.77
N ASN A 51 -6.33 16.10 5.10
CA ASN A 51 -6.78 14.79 4.63
C ASN A 51 -7.51 13.96 5.71
N GLN A 52 -8.06 14.59 6.72
CA GLN A 52 -8.72 13.86 7.83
C GLN A 52 -9.84 12.95 7.37
N LYS A 53 -10.64 13.38 6.38
CA LYS A 53 -11.71 12.54 5.82
C LYS A 53 -11.16 11.25 5.23
N LEU A 54 -10.09 11.33 4.43
CA LEU A 54 -9.42 10.17 3.87
C LEU A 54 -8.91 9.24 4.97
N TYR A 55 -8.25 9.78 5.98
CA TYR A 55 -7.70 8.97 7.07
C TYR A 55 -8.79 8.28 7.88
N THR A 56 -9.90 8.96 8.14
CA THR A 56 -11.07 8.36 8.79
C THR A 56 -11.66 7.22 7.96
N GLU A 57 -11.78 7.40 6.66
CA GLU A 57 -12.28 6.36 5.74
C GLU A 57 -11.35 5.15 5.69
N LEU A 58 -10.04 5.35 5.67
CA LEU A 58 -9.06 4.26 5.69
C LEU A 58 -9.11 3.48 7.00
N GLN A 59 -9.22 4.16 8.14
CA GLN A 59 -9.37 3.52 9.45
C GLN A 59 -10.68 2.72 9.54
N ALA A 60 -11.78 3.30 9.06
CA ALA A 60 -13.07 2.62 9.03
C ALA A 60 -13.05 1.39 8.10
N ALA A 61 -12.25 1.39 7.05
CA ALA A 61 -12.03 0.24 6.18
C ALA A 61 -11.20 -0.88 6.85
N GLY A 62 -10.53 -0.60 7.97
CA GLY A 62 -9.75 -1.57 8.73
C GLY A 62 -8.25 -1.50 8.49
N PHE A 63 -7.73 -0.38 7.99
CA PHE A 63 -6.28 -0.14 7.91
C PHE A 63 -5.76 0.49 9.20
N ILE A 64 -4.58 0.07 9.59
CA ILE A 64 -3.79 0.69 10.66
C ILE A 64 -2.86 1.71 10.01
N LEU A 65 -3.07 2.99 10.30
CA LEU A 65 -2.30 4.06 9.70
C LEU A 65 -1.04 4.34 10.50
N VAL A 66 0.09 4.37 9.81
CA VAL A 66 1.38 4.79 10.36
C VAL A 66 1.81 6.05 9.63
N PHE A 67 1.83 7.15 10.35
CA PHE A 67 2.16 8.46 9.79
C PHE A 67 3.62 8.79 10.01
N LYS A 68 4.21 9.41 8.97
CA LYS A 68 5.49 10.10 9.10
C LYS A 68 5.28 11.59 8.86
N PRO A 69 5.81 12.46 9.74
CA PRO A 69 5.80 13.90 9.49
C PRO A 69 6.51 14.23 8.17
N THR A 70 5.88 15.04 7.34
CA THR A 70 6.51 15.57 6.14
C THR A 70 7.21 16.88 6.48
N VAL A 71 8.44 17.03 6.02
CA VAL A 71 9.19 18.28 6.14
C VAL A 71 9.05 19.07 4.85
N GLN A 72 8.63 20.33 4.97
CA GLN A 72 8.55 21.24 3.84
C GLN A 72 9.85 22.00 3.68
N TYR A 73 10.45 21.91 2.50
CA TYR A 73 11.65 22.69 2.15
C TYR A 73 11.31 23.72 1.09
N PHE A 74 11.92 24.89 1.21
CA PHE A 74 11.97 25.86 0.12
C PHE A 74 13.31 25.70 -0.59
N GLU A 75 13.29 25.15 -1.78
CA GLU A 75 14.46 25.03 -2.63
C GLU A 75 14.18 25.75 -3.95
N ASN A 76 15.02 26.73 -4.30
CA ASN A 76 14.88 27.56 -5.50
C ASN A 76 13.50 28.23 -5.66
N GLY A 77 12.90 28.72 -4.58
CA GLY A 77 11.57 29.36 -4.62
C GLY A 77 10.40 28.42 -4.81
N LYS A 78 10.63 27.10 -4.84
CA LYS A 78 9.59 26.08 -4.91
C LYS A 78 9.43 25.36 -3.57
N ARG A 79 8.18 25.14 -3.17
CA ARG A 79 7.83 24.36 -1.99
C ARG A 79 7.97 22.88 -2.32
N THR A 80 8.94 22.21 -1.70
CA THR A 80 9.14 20.76 -1.83
C THR A 80 8.77 20.08 -0.53
N VAL A 81 7.92 19.05 -0.61
CA VAL A 81 7.56 18.21 0.53
C VAL A 81 8.36 16.93 0.45
N LYS A 82 9.19 16.67 1.47
CA LYS A 82 9.88 15.40 1.63
C LYS A 82 9.29 14.62 2.81
N GLY A 83 8.85 13.41 2.55
CA GLY A 83 8.49 12.43 3.56
C GLY A 83 8.75 11.05 2.98
N ASN A 84 9.72 10.34 3.52
CA ASN A 84 9.99 8.95 3.15
C ASN A 84 9.53 8.05 4.30
N VAL A 85 8.57 7.18 4.03
CA VAL A 85 8.01 6.21 4.98
C VAL A 85 8.69 4.84 4.91
N ASP A 86 9.72 4.68 4.07
CA ASP A 86 10.36 3.40 3.81
C ASP A 86 11.01 2.83 5.08
N ALA A 87 11.67 3.66 5.87
CA ALA A 87 12.30 3.23 7.12
C ALA A 87 11.27 2.72 8.13
N GLU A 88 10.13 3.38 8.27
CA GLU A 88 9.05 2.94 9.16
C GLU A 88 8.43 1.63 8.68
N LEU A 89 8.22 1.47 7.38
CA LEU A 89 7.69 0.23 6.82
C LEU A 89 8.65 -0.94 7.10
N VAL A 90 9.94 -0.76 6.82
CA VAL A 90 10.97 -1.78 7.09
C VAL A 90 11.03 -2.11 8.59
N LEU A 91 11.04 -1.11 9.46
CA LEU A 91 11.10 -1.29 10.90
C LEU A 91 9.88 -2.06 11.43
N HIS A 92 8.68 -1.73 10.99
CA HIS A 92 7.47 -2.46 11.38
C HIS A 92 7.50 -3.91 10.90
N ALA A 93 7.82 -4.15 9.64
CA ALA A 93 7.81 -5.49 9.07
C ALA A 93 8.93 -6.39 9.63
N ALA A 94 10.15 -5.86 9.79
CA ALA A 94 11.31 -6.64 10.16
C ALA A 94 11.58 -6.73 11.67
N ALA A 95 10.98 -5.85 12.48
CA ALA A 95 11.23 -5.80 13.93
C ALA A 95 9.94 -5.71 14.75
N ILE A 96 9.17 -4.62 14.65
CA ILE A 96 8.06 -4.36 15.57
C ILE A 96 6.98 -5.44 15.48
N GLU A 97 6.57 -5.82 14.28
CA GLU A 97 5.51 -6.80 14.04
C GLU A 97 6.02 -8.19 13.67
N PHE A 98 7.33 -8.37 13.56
CA PHE A 98 7.93 -9.58 12.98
C PHE A 98 7.50 -10.88 13.65
N SER A 99 7.32 -10.91 14.97
CA SER A 99 6.87 -12.09 15.72
C SER A 99 5.35 -12.30 15.69
N ASN A 100 4.58 -11.30 15.22
CA ASN A 100 3.12 -11.31 15.31
C ASN A 100 2.43 -11.89 14.07
N TYR A 101 3.14 -12.13 12.99
CA TYR A 101 2.57 -12.69 11.75
C TYR A 101 3.32 -13.92 11.26
N ASP A 102 2.62 -14.76 10.52
CA ASP A 102 3.21 -15.93 9.86
C ASP A 102 3.84 -15.53 8.52
N LYS A 103 3.10 -14.81 7.70
CA LYS A 103 3.55 -14.34 6.38
C LYS A 103 3.22 -12.86 6.17
N ALA A 104 4.07 -12.20 5.40
CA ALA A 104 3.92 -10.80 5.05
C ALA A 104 3.68 -10.59 3.55
N ILE A 105 2.82 -9.62 3.24
CA ILE A 105 2.67 -9.04 1.91
C ILE A 105 3.24 -7.62 1.97
N VAL A 106 4.13 -7.28 1.04
CA VAL A 106 4.65 -5.91 0.88
C VAL A 106 4.05 -5.30 -0.38
N VAL A 107 3.42 -4.15 -0.24
CA VAL A 107 2.76 -3.45 -1.36
C VAL A 107 3.58 -2.23 -1.73
N SER A 108 4.45 -2.39 -2.71
CA SER A 108 5.26 -1.35 -3.34
C SER A 108 5.97 -1.87 -4.58
N GLY A 109 6.25 -1.02 -5.53
CA GLY A 109 7.14 -1.29 -6.66
C GLY A 109 8.53 -0.68 -6.50
N ASP A 110 8.84 -0.11 -5.33
CA ASP A 110 10.11 0.56 -5.06
C ASP A 110 11.21 -0.46 -4.75
N GLY A 111 12.34 -0.31 -5.45
CA GLY A 111 13.53 -1.15 -5.27
C GLY A 111 14.23 -0.99 -3.92
N ASP A 112 13.98 0.09 -3.21
CA ASP A 112 14.55 0.32 -1.88
C ASP A 112 14.07 -0.73 -0.86
N PHE A 113 12.97 -1.41 -1.13
CA PHE A 113 12.50 -2.52 -0.31
C PHE A 113 13.14 -3.89 -0.62
N ALA A 114 14.04 -3.98 -1.61
CA ALA A 114 14.66 -5.27 -1.96
C ALA A 114 15.33 -5.95 -0.75
N CYS A 115 16.02 -5.19 0.11
CA CYS A 115 16.63 -5.73 1.33
C CYS A 115 15.60 -6.30 2.32
N LEU A 116 14.43 -5.69 2.45
CA LEU A 116 13.34 -6.21 3.27
C LEU A 116 12.79 -7.52 2.69
N LEU A 117 12.61 -7.57 1.38
CA LEU A 117 12.08 -8.77 0.71
C LEU A 117 13.04 -9.95 0.84
N GLU A 118 14.34 -9.71 0.66
CA GLU A 118 15.38 -10.71 0.89
C GLU A 118 15.34 -11.25 2.34
N PHE A 119 15.30 -10.35 3.31
CA PHE A 119 15.17 -10.72 4.71
C PHE A 119 13.93 -11.57 5.00
N LEU A 120 12.77 -11.16 4.49
CA LEU A 120 11.52 -11.90 4.70
C LEU A 120 11.51 -13.25 3.99
N ASP A 121 12.14 -13.35 2.81
CA ASP A 121 12.29 -14.61 2.07
C ASP A 121 13.20 -15.57 2.83
N ASP A 122 14.37 -15.11 3.28
CA ASP A 122 15.31 -15.91 4.10
C ASP A 122 14.67 -16.44 5.40
N LYS A 123 13.78 -15.68 5.99
CA LYS A 123 13.01 -16.07 7.18
C LYS A 123 11.76 -16.90 6.85
N ASN A 124 11.54 -17.22 5.57
CA ASN A 124 10.34 -17.90 5.10
C ASN A 124 9.04 -17.19 5.52
N LYS A 125 9.07 -15.85 5.54
CA LYS A 125 7.94 -15.00 5.90
C LYS A 125 7.39 -14.15 4.76
N LEU A 126 7.99 -14.20 3.57
CA LEU A 126 7.45 -13.49 2.40
C LEU A 126 6.33 -14.31 1.75
N LEU A 127 5.14 -13.71 1.62
CA LEU A 127 4.01 -14.29 0.89
C LEU A 127 3.92 -13.73 -0.52
N HIS A 128 3.78 -12.41 -0.64
CA HIS A 128 3.70 -11.71 -1.92
C HIS A 128 4.35 -10.34 -1.88
N VAL A 129 4.75 -9.88 -3.06
CA VAL A 129 5.09 -8.49 -3.35
C VAL A 129 4.02 -7.97 -4.31
N MET A 130 3.21 -7.01 -3.88
CA MET A 130 2.18 -6.41 -4.72
C MET A 130 2.71 -5.12 -5.33
N THR A 131 2.99 -5.15 -6.62
CA THR A 131 3.40 -3.95 -7.36
C THR A 131 2.17 -3.27 -7.98
N PRO A 132 2.10 -1.93 -8.03
CA PRO A 132 0.94 -1.23 -8.60
C PRO A 132 0.64 -1.66 -10.03
N ASN A 133 1.69 -1.82 -10.84
CA ASN A 133 1.62 -2.26 -12.24
C ASN A 133 2.92 -2.94 -12.67
N HIS A 134 3.09 -3.19 -13.96
CA HIS A 134 4.28 -3.83 -14.50
C HIS A 134 5.55 -2.96 -14.50
N LYS A 135 5.42 -1.67 -14.22
CA LYS A 135 6.55 -0.72 -14.15
C LYS A 135 7.09 -0.65 -12.73
N TYR A 136 7.76 -1.69 -12.30
CA TYR A 136 8.42 -1.74 -10.99
C TYR A 136 9.93 -1.80 -11.14
N SER A 137 10.65 -1.53 -10.06
CA SER A 137 12.12 -1.50 -10.05
C SER A 137 12.72 -2.83 -10.49
N LYS A 138 13.78 -2.75 -11.29
CA LYS A 138 14.56 -3.94 -11.70
C LYS A 138 15.18 -4.68 -10.51
N LEU A 139 15.38 -3.98 -9.38
CA LEU A 139 15.88 -4.58 -8.14
C LEU A 139 14.91 -5.61 -7.53
N LEU A 140 13.64 -5.58 -7.91
CA LEU A 140 12.63 -6.54 -7.46
C LEU A 140 12.54 -7.79 -8.34
N LYS A 141 13.25 -7.87 -9.45
CA LYS A 141 13.22 -9.05 -10.35
C LYS A 141 13.61 -10.37 -9.68
N PRO A 142 14.57 -10.42 -8.73
CA PRO A 142 14.88 -11.66 -8.01
C PRO A 142 13.68 -12.25 -7.26
N PHE A 143 12.67 -11.43 -6.97
CA PHE A 143 11.45 -11.83 -6.25
C PHE A 143 10.25 -12.08 -7.17
N SER A 144 10.47 -12.24 -8.47
CA SER A 144 9.40 -12.37 -9.50
C SER A 144 8.36 -13.45 -9.17
N ARG A 145 8.77 -14.54 -8.52
CA ARG A 145 7.87 -15.62 -8.09
C ARG A 145 6.82 -15.18 -7.05
N TYR A 146 7.07 -14.09 -6.33
CA TYR A 146 6.18 -13.52 -5.32
C TYR A 146 5.33 -12.36 -5.84
N ILE A 147 5.62 -11.86 -7.05
CA ILE A 147 5.02 -10.63 -7.56
C ILE A 147 3.57 -10.87 -8.01
N VAL A 148 2.70 -10.02 -7.50
CA VAL A 148 1.31 -9.87 -7.93
C VAL A 148 1.09 -8.42 -8.33
N HIS A 149 0.60 -8.19 -9.55
CA HIS A 149 0.30 -6.82 -10.00
C HIS A 149 -1.08 -6.38 -9.54
N VAL A 150 -1.14 -5.26 -8.82
CA VAL A 150 -2.41 -4.67 -8.36
C VAL A 150 -3.32 -4.34 -9.55
N SER A 151 -2.73 -3.97 -10.70
CA SER A 151 -3.48 -3.73 -11.95
C SER A 151 -4.33 -4.94 -12.40
N GLN A 152 -3.92 -6.15 -12.09
CA GLN A 152 -4.70 -7.36 -12.38
C GLN A 152 -5.93 -7.53 -11.48
N LEU A 153 -5.94 -6.83 -10.34
CA LEU A 153 -7.05 -6.86 -9.38
C LEU A 153 -8.10 -5.77 -9.65
N ARG A 154 -7.90 -4.94 -10.67
CA ARG A 154 -8.71 -3.76 -10.94
C ARG A 154 -10.21 -4.02 -10.86
N LYS A 155 -10.71 -5.07 -11.48
CA LYS A 155 -12.15 -5.42 -11.48
C LYS A 155 -12.71 -5.61 -10.06
N SER A 156 -11.88 -6.11 -9.16
CA SER A 156 -12.29 -6.42 -7.77
C SER A 156 -12.16 -5.23 -6.83
N ILE A 157 -11.23 -4.31 -7.09
CA ILE A 157 -10.86 -3.27 -6.13
C ILE A 157 -10.90 -1.85 -6.67
N GLU A 158 -11.37 -1.64 -7.91
CA GLU A 158 -11.51 -0.31 -8.49
C GLU A 158 -12.60 0.49 -7.79
N TYR A 159 -12.29 1.75 -7.47
CA TYR A 159 -13.28 2.71 -7.02
C TYR A 159 -14.25 3.01 -8.18
N LYS A 160 -15.52 2.76 -7.95
CA LYS A 160 -16.60 3.10 -8.86
C LYS A 160 -17.43 4.20 -8.24
N LYS A 161 -17.55 5.34 -8.94
CA LYS A 161 -18.46 6.39 -8.54
C LYS A 161 -19.87 5.81 -8.59
N THR A 162 -20.53 5.67 -7.43
CA THR A 162 -21.94 5.29 -7.37
C THR A 162 -22.72 6.42 -8.06
N GLY A 163 -23.31 6.12 -9.21
CA GLY A 163 -24.19 7.05 -9.89
C GLY A 163 -25.43 7.30 -9.05
N ILE A 164 -25.48 8.43 -8.37
CA ILE A 164 -26.73 9.01 -7.90
C ILE A 164 -27.38 9.62 -9.14
N GLY A 165 -28.36 8.97 -9.69
CA GLY A 165 -29.01 9.55 -10.87
C GLY A 165 -30.10 8.73 -11.51
N GLY A 166 -30.88 8.02 -10.74
CA GLY A 166 -32.24 7.71 -11.15
C GLY A 166 -33.15 8.91 -10.88
N ARG A 167 -33.05 9.99 -11.61
CA ARG A 167 -34.17 10.88 -11.76
C ARG A 167 -35.18 10.19 -12.66
N SER A 168 -36.12 9.52 -12.07
CA SER A 168 -37.42 9.28 -12.69
C SER A 168 -37.98 10.67 -13.02
N LYS A 169 -38.04 11.00 -14.28
CA LYS A 169 -38.90 12.08 -14.74
C LYS A 169 -40.34 11.60 -14.67
N PRO A 170 -41.27 12.48 -14.26
CA PRO A 170 -42.69 12.20 -14.28
C PRO A 170 -43.25 12.01 -15.69
#